data_66af104f7b49d37183a4f8b484b895c3
#
_entry.id   66af104f7b49d37183a4f8b484b895c3
#
_cell.length_a   1.000
_cell.length_b   1.000
_cell.length_c   1.000
_cell.angle_alpha   90.00
_cell.angle_beta   90.00
_cell.angle_gamma   90.00
#
_symmetry.space_group_name_H-M   'P 1'
#
loop_
_entity.id
_entity.type
_entity.pdbx_description
1 polymer ?
#
loop_
_entity_poly.entity_id
_entity_poly.type
_entity_poly.pdbx_seq_one_letter_code
_entity_poly.pdbx_strand_id
1 'polypeptide(L)'
;MPKILIGIPVLDNIEMTRVCLQTLYKHTSVDRLGLDVSLVIIDNGSSDDIAGLIKGEFNGARFPTYYLRNPQNLGVARAWNQVLRFSASATYGSAFYYNYYVISNNDVLFGPDWLQPLVEAMETDDRIGLVSALENGSPVMQELLDAHSRTKKYRVSPKKHYTSENIMGSVKMIYKKWGGHESFCRFVKGNNLPLFIKGNRSAVCFMVRPAMIQQVGFFDEDYSPIGISEDLEYFLRIERIITPPWITENTYPEEKKWKYGFCGKSIIHHNWCMTRQGLHFDGRKWEKQKEKNWKAKFGKSKKYYTKHFLGMFFMPILSSFLEDFLLCLPFH
;
A
#
# COMPACT_ATOMS: atom_id res chain seq x y z
N MET A 1 -4.90 -23.35 3.91
CA MET A 1 -5.21 -22.16 3.09
C MET A 1 -5.01 -20.92 3.94
N PRO A 2 -4.15 -19.99 3.56
CA PRO A 2 -4.00 -18.76 4.32
C PRO A 2 -5.28 -17.91 4.23
N LYS A 3 -5.72 -17.41 5.38
CA LYS A 3 -6.85 -16.47 5.48
C LYS A 3 -6.34 -15.04 5.31
N ILE A 4 -6.90 -14.31 4.39
CA ILE A 4 -6.47 -12.96 4.04
C ILE A 4 -7.65 -12.00 4.19
N LEU A 5 -7.46 -10.94 4.96
CA LEU A 5 -8.37 -9.81 4.96
C LEU A 5 -7.82 -8.70 4.07
N ILE A 6 -8.60 -8.28 3.10
CA ILE A 6 -8.34 -7.04 2.36
C ILE A 6 -9.18 -5.94 2.99
N GLY A 7 -8.56 -4.83 3.38
CA GLY A 7 -9.22 -3.66 3.92
C GLY A 7 -9.05 -2.45 3.02
N ILE A 8 -10.15 -1.80 2.69
CA ILE A 8 -10.15 -0.57 1.87
C ILE A 8 -10.84 0.54 2.65
N PRO A 9 -10.07 1.46 3.26
CA PRO A 9 -10.61 2.71 3.75
C PRO A 9 -11.10 3.58 2.60
N VAL A 10 -12.29 4.14 2.75
CA VAL A 10 -12.95 5.00 1.77
C VAL A 10 -13.31 6.33 2.41
N LEU A 11 -13.06 7.42 1.73
CA LEU A 11 -13.57 8.75 2.05
C LEU A 11 -13.96 9.44 0.75
N ASP A 12 -15.26 9.54 0.52
CA ASP A 12 -15.84 10.11 -0.70
C ASP A 12 -15.30 9.49 -2.01
N ASN A 13 -15.52 10.14 -3.13
CA ASN A 13 -15.02 9.73 -4.44
C ASN A 13 -15.55 8.35 -4.88
N ILE A 14 -16.87 8.24 -4.94
CA ILE A 14 -17.62 7.01 -5.25
C ILE A 14 -17.18 6.38 -6.57
N GLU A 15 -16.89 7.17 -7.62
CA GLU A 15 -16.46 6.65 -8.91
C GLU A 15 -15.10 6.00 -8.86
N MET A 16 -14.16 6.58 -8.09
CA MET A 16 -12.85 6.00 -7.87
C MET A 16 -12.95 4.70 -7.07
N THR A 17 -13.78 4.70 -6.03
CA THR A 17 -14.07 3.50 -5.22
C THR A 17 -14.70 2.41 -6.08
N ARG A 18 -15.63 2.75 -6.97
CA ARG A 18 -16.23 1.81 -7.93
C ARG A 18 -15.19 1.15 -8.81
N VAL A 19 -14.31 1.92 -9.43
CA VAL A 19 -13.25 1.41 -10.31
C VAL A 19 -12.22 0.57 -9.54
N CYS A 20 -11.87 0.98 -8.33
CA CYS A 20 -11.01 0.22 -7.42
C CYS A 20 -11.60 -1.18 -7.16
N LEU A 21 -12.86 -1.24 -6.74
CA LEU A 21 -13.54 -2.50 -6.44
C LEU A 21 -13.75 -3.37 -7.69
N GLN A 22 -14.10 -2.79 -8.83
CA GLN A 22 -14.23 -3.53 -10.09
C GLN A 22 -12.93 -4.24 -10.46
N THR A 23 -11.79 -3.54 -10.37
CA THR A 23 -10.48 -4.14 -10.67
C THR A 23 -10.04 -5.13 -9.59
N LEU A 24 -10.36 -4.88 -8.32
CA LEU A 24 -10.13 -5.82 -7.22
C LEU A 24 -10.83 -7.15 -7.49
N TYR A 25 -12.15 -7.14 -7.70
CA TYR A 25 -12.92 -8.36 -7.93
C TYR A 25 -12.53 -9.07 -9.23
N LYS A 26 -12.21 -8.30 -10.28
CA LYS A 26 -11.76 -8.86 -11.55
C LYS A 26 -10.45 -9.63 -11.43
N HIS A 27 -9.52 -9.12 -10.65
CA HIS A 27 -8.13 -9.58 -10.62
C HIS A 27 -7.72 -10.35 -9.36
N THR A 28 -8.67 -10.60 -8.43
CA THR A 28 -8.45 -11.45 -7.26
C THR A 28 -9.06 -12.83 -7.50
N SER A 29 -8.22 -13.79 -7.88
CA SER A 29 -8.66 -15.17 -8.21
C SER A 29 -8.54 -16.06 -6.98
N VAL A 30 -9.60 -16.17 -6.16
CA VAL A 30 -9.60 -16.98 -4.93
C VAL A 30 -9.58 -18.49 -5.22
N ASP A 31 -10.35 -18.94 -6.23
CA ASP A 31 -10.52 -20.36 -6.52
C ASP A 31 -9.27 -21.04 -7.07
N ARG A 32 -8.47 -20.31 -7.88
CA ARG A 32 -7.25 -20.83 -8.51
C ARG A 32 -6.10 -20.98 -7.52
N LEU A 33 -6.14 -20.28 -6.40
CA LEU A 33 -4.99 -20.02 -5.55
C LEU A 33 -5.13 -20.69 -4.17
N GLY A 34 -6.29 -21.29 -3.87
CA GLY A 34 -6.54 -21.86 -2.55
C GLY A 34 -6.41 -20.84 -1.43
N LEU A 35 -6.81 -19.58 -1.67
CA LEU A 35 -6.81 -18.50 -0.68
C LEU A 35 -8.21 -18.32 -0.10
N ASP A 36 -8.29 -18.14 1.22
CA ASP A 36 -9.51 -17.73 1.91
C ASP A 36 -9.46 -16.19 2.06
N VAL A 37 -10.21 -15.48 1.21
CA VAL A 37 -10.17 -14.02 1.13
C VAL A 37 -11.47 -13.43 1.63
N SER A 38 -11.38 -12.41 2.48
CA SER A 38 -12.48 -11.52 2.87
C SER A 38 -12.14 -10.08 2.56
N LEU A 39 -13.14 -9.26 2.30
CA LEU A 39 -13.00 -7.80 2.11
C LEU A 39 -13.71 -7.06 3.23
N VAL A 40 -13.09 -6.04 3.79
CA VAL A 40 -13.76 -5.05 4.63
C VAL A 40 -13.58 -3.65 4.04
N ILE A 41 -14.67 -2.94 3.88
CA ILE A 41 -14.69 -1.55 3.47
C ILE A 41 -14.95 -0.70 4.70
N ILE A 42 -14.02 0.20 5.00
CA ILE A 42 -14.13 1.16 6.10
C ILE A 42 -14.52 2.51 5.51
N ASP A 43 -15.80 2.79 5.46
CA ASP A 43 -16.30 4.12 5.08
C ASP A 43 -15.99 5.11 6.21
N ASN A 44 -15.06 5.97 5.96
CA ASN A 44 -14.52 6.90 6.97
C ASN A 44 -15.34 8.21 7.06
N GLY A 45 -16.66 8.08 6.97
CA GLY A 45 -17.60 9.19 7.08
C GLY A 45 -17.84 9.92 5.76
N SER A 46 -17.94 9.18 4.65
CA SER A 46 -18.20 9.75 3.32
C SER A 46 -19.53 10.49 3.24
N SER A 47 -19.58 11.55 2.43
CA SER A 47 -20.82 12.17 1.98
C SER A 47 -21.48 11.41 0.82
N ASP A 48 -20.68 10.69 0.04
CA ASP A 48 -21.14 9.81 -1.04
C ASP A 48 -21.85 8.56 -0.49
N ASP A 49 -22.80 8.00 -1.24
CA ASP A 49 -23.51 6.77 -0.87
C ASP A 49 -22.68 5.50 -1.18
N ILE A 50 -21.63 5.31 -0.41
CA ILE A 50 -20.75 4.13 -0.53
C ILE A 50 -21.52 2.84 -0.19
N ALA A 51 -22.45 2.89 0.77
CA ALA A 51 -23.28 1.75 1.14
C ALA A 51 -24.17 1.29 -0.02
N GLY A 52 -24.80 2.25 -0.72
CA GLY A 52 -25.61 2.00 -1.92
C GLY A 52 -24.77 1.39 -3.04
N LEU A 53 -23.58 1.90 -3.28
CA LEU A 53 -22.63 1.33 -4.24
C LEU A 53 -22.33 -0.14 -3.94
N ILE A 54 -21.94 -0.47 -2.69
CA ILE A 54 -21.61 -1.85 -2.29
C ILE A 54 -22.81 -2.77 -2.46
N LYS A 55 -23.98 -2.35 -1.96
CA LYS A 55 -25.20 -3.15 -2.02
C LYS A 55 -25.71 -3.35 -3.44
N GLY A 56 -25.59 -2.34 -4.30
CA GLY A 56 -26.12 -2.35 -5.67
C GLY A 56 -25.22 -3.11 -6.66
N GLU A 57 -23.91 -2.91 -6.59
CA GLU A 57 -22.99 -3.41 -7.61
C GLU A 57 -22.09 -4.58 -7.15
N PHE A 58 -21.88 -4.74 -5.84
CA PHE A 58 -20.95 -5.73 -5.30
C PHE A 58 -21.61 -6.73 -4.34
N ASN A 59 -22.94 -6.75 -4.28
CA ASN A 59 -23.69 -7.74 -3.52
C ASN A 59 -23.56 -9.13 -4.18
N GLY A 60 -23.18 -10.16 -3.41
CA GLY A 60 -22.94 -11.52 -3.93
C GLY A 60 -21.57 -11.70 -4.61
N ALA A 61 -20.61 -10.82 -4.33
CA ALA A 61 -19.24 -10.92 -4.79
C ALA A 61 -18.58 -12.28 -4.42
N ARG A 62 -17.50 -12.61 -5.14
CA ARG A 62 -16.78 -13.91 -5.05
C ARG A 62 -16.25 -14.26 -3.67
N PHE A 63 -16.17 -13.31 -2.75
CA PHE A 63 -15.71 -13.51 -1.38
C PHE A 63 -16.49 -12.62 -0.41
N PRO A 64 -16.57 -12.99 0.89
CA PRO A 64 -17.29 -12.22 1.90
C PRO A 64 -16.88 -10.77 1.94
N THR A 65 -17.83 -9.85 1.89
CA THR A 65 -17.61 -8.42 1.92
C THR A 65 -18.35 -7.80 3.09
N TYR A 66 -17.60 -7.11 3.94
CA TYR A 66 -18.10 -6.41 5.12
C TYR A 66 -18.03 -4.90 4.89
N TYR A 67 -18.99 -4.17 5.43
CA TYR A 67 -19.04 -2.71 5.36
C TYR A 67 -19.16 -2.14 6.77
N LEU A 68 -18.24 -1.27 7.13
CA LEU A 68 -18.25 -0.53 8.39
C LEU A 68 -18.22 0.96 8.08
N ARG A 69 -19.09 1.74 8.73
CA ARG A 69 -19.14 3.18 8.56
C ARG A 69 -18.78 3.92 9.84
N ASN A 70 -17.84 4.83 9.76
CA ASN A 70 -17.55 5.80 10.78
C ASN A 70 -18.52 6.99 10.68
N PRO A 71 -18.92 7.60 11.81
CA PRO A 71 -19.84 8.74 11.81
C PRO A 71 -19.22 10.00 11.17
N GLN A 72 -17.90 10.07 11.11
CA GLN A 72 -17.11 11.16 10.55
C GLN A 72 -15.72 10.68 10.12
N ASN A 73 -14.97 11.52 9.41
CA ASN A 73 -13.57 11.22 9.08
C ASN A 73 -12.70 11.15 10.34
N LEU A 74 -12.27 9.96 10.70
CA LEU A 74 -11.37 9.68 11.83
C LEU A 74 -9.89 9.73 11.44
N GLY A 75 -9.57 9.93 10.16
CA GLY A 75 -8.23 9.88 9.61
C GLY A 75 -7.80 8.49 9.15
N VAL A 76 -6.77 8.46 8.30
CA VAL A 76 -6.33 7.25 7.61
C VAL A 76 -5.74 6.21 8.57
N ALA A 77 -4.92 6.63 9.54
CA ALA A 77 -4.31 5.71 10.51
C ALA A 77 -5.36 4.95 11.33
N ARG A 78 -6.43 5.63 11.76
CA ARG A 78 -7.55 4.98 12.47
C ARG A 78 -8.29 4.00 11.59
N ALA A 79 -8.55 4.36 10.34
CA ALA A 79 -9.21 3.47 9.39
C ALA A 79 -8.34 2.24 9.08
N TRP A 80 -7.02 2.38 8.91
CA TRP A 80 -6.09 1.25 8.78
C TRP A 80 -6.10 0.36 10.03
N ASN A 81 -6.08 0.95 11.22
CA ASN A 81 -6.15 0.21 12.46
C ASN A 81 -7.48 -0.52 12.65
N GLN A 82 -8.59 0.02 12.15
CA GLN A 82 -9.87 -0.69 12.12
C GLN A 82 -9.79 -1.95 11.26
N VAL A 83 -9.12 -1.89 10.09
CA VAL A 83 -8.86 -3.08 9.27
C VAL A 83 -8.05 -4.11 10.06
N LEU A 84 -6.94 -3.69 10.69
CA LEU A 84 -6.07 -4.60 11.43
C LEU A 84 -6.73 -5.23 12.67
N ARG A 85 -7.71 -4.55 13.27
CA ARG A 85 -8.49 -5.06 14.41
C ARG A 85 -9.74 -5.82 13.97
N PHE A 86 -10.06 -5.85 12.69
CA PHE A 86 -11.26 -6.50 12.19
C PHE A 86 -11.16 -8.01 12.31
N SER A 87 -12.20 -8.63 12.88
CA SER A 87 -12.38 -10.07 12.90
C SER A 87 -13.79 -10.40 12.41
N ALA A 88 -13.89 -11.24 11.40
CA ALA A 88 -15.18 -11.71 10.88
C ALA A 88 -15.90 -12.67 11.84
N SER A 89 -15.20 -13.16 12.85
CA SER A 89 -15.73 -14.11 13.84
C SER A 89 -15.68 -13.49 15.22
N ALA A 90 -16.82 -13.44 15.89
CA ALA A 90 -16.94 -13.02 17.28
C ALA A 90 -16.32 -14.03 18.28
N THR A 91 -15.49 -14.94 17.81
CA THR A 91 -14.82 -15.92 18.67
C THR A 91 -13.77 -15.19 19.50
N TYR A 92 -14.11 -14.88 20.70
CA TYR A 92 -13.23 -14.33 21.72
C TYR A 92 -12.02 -15.24 21.89
N GLY A 93 -10.81 -14.70 21.69
CA GLY A 93 -9.59 -15.37 22.13
C GLY A 93 -8.35 -15.26 21.26
N SER A 94 -8.42 -15.02 19.97
CA SER A 94 -7.23 -14.75 19.16
C SER A 94 -7.12 -13.27 18.83
N ALA A 95 -5.96 -12.67 19.08
CA ALA A 95 -5.71 -11.26 18.76
C ALA A 95 -5.87 -10.97 17.26
N PHE A 96 -5.64 -11.98 16.41
CA PHE A 96 -5.81 -11.90 14.95
C PHE A 96 -6.43 -13.18 14.41
N TYR A 97 -7.45 -13.00 13.55
CA TYR A 97 -8.15 -14.11 12.89
C TYR A 97 -7.53 -14.47 11.53
N TYR A 98 -6.96 -13.49 10.84
CA TYR A 98 -6.37 -13.66 9.51
C TYR A 98 -4.86 -13.91 9.59
N ASN A 99 -4.35 -14.72 8.66
CA ASN A 99 -2.91 -14.95 8.51
C ASN A 99 -2.19 -13.70 7.97
N TYR A 100 -2.87 -12.96 7.09
CA TYR A 100 -2.37 -11.71 6.52
C TYR A 100 -3.48 -10.68 6.41
N TYR A 101 -3.10 -9.43 6.58
CA TYR A 101 -3.95 -8.27 6.34
C TYR A 101 -3.38 -7.48 5.17
N VAL A 102 -4.20 -7.19 4.18
CA VAL A 102 -3.87 -6.26 3.09
C VAL A 102 -4.63 -4.96 3.35
N ILE A 103 -3.93 -3.87 3.32
CA ILE A 103 -4.54 -2.54 3.36
C ILE A 103 -4.28 -1.88 2.00
N SER A 104 -5.32 -1.39 1.36
CA SER A 104 -5.23 -0.66 0.11
C SER A 104 -6.02 0.63 0.15
N ASN A 105 -5.48 1.70 -0.43
CA ASN A 105 -6.25 2.90 -0.69
C ASN A 105 -7.37 2.62 -1.71
N ASN A 106 -8.42 3.44 -1.71
CA ASN A 106 -9.53 3.33 -2.65
C ASN A 106 -9.25 3.95 -4.03
N ASP A 107 -8.10 4.60 -4.23
CA ASP A 107 -7.65 5.17 -5.50
C ASP A 107 -6.61 4.31 -6.23
N VAL A 108 -6.75 2.98 -6.09
CA VAL A 108 -5.91 1.95 -6.67
C VAL A 108 -6.66 1.15 -7.74
N LEU A 109 -5.99 0.86 -8.85
CA LEU A 109 -6.41 -0.17 -9.80
C LEU A 109 -5.49 -1.38 -9.67
N PHE A 110 -6.07 -2.53 -9.42
CA PHE A 110 -5.34 -3.78 -9.29
C PHE A 110 -4.99 -4.38 -10.65
N GLY A 111 -3.76 -4.87 -10.80
CA GLY A 111 -3.34 -5.63 -11.97
C GLY A 111 -3.70 -7.11 -11.86
N PRO A 112 -3.63 -7.87 -12.97
CA PRO A 112 -3.89 -9.31 -12.96
C PRO A 112 -3.04 -10.06 -11.94
N ASP A 113 -3.66 -10.97 -11.18
CA ASP A 113 -3.00 -11.83 -10.18
C ASP A 113 -2.07 -11.06 -9.22
N TRP A 114 -2.55 -9.93 -8.70
CA TRP A 114 -1.76 -9.03 -7.83
C TRP A 114 -1.54 -9.61 -6.42
N LEU A 115 -2.50 -10.38 -5.89
CA LEU A 115 -2.51 -10.83 -4.50
C LEU A 115 -1.56 -12.01 -4.25
N GLN A 116 -1.55 -13.00 -5.15
CA GLN A 116 -0.75 -14.21 -4.98
C GLN A 116 0.75 -13.93 -4.79
N PRO A 117 1.40 -13.07 -5.59
CA PRO A 117 2.81 -12.75 -5.38
C PRO A 117 3.12 -12.09 -4.03
N LEU A 118 2.16 -11.35 -3.43
CA LEU A 118 2.33 -10.80 -2.09
C LEU A 118 2.40 -11.93 -1.05
N VAL A 119 1.51 -12.92 -1.15
CA VAL A 119 1.53 -14.11 -0.28
C VAL A 119 2.83 -14.87 -0.46
N GLU A 120 3.22 -15.16 -1.70
CA GLU A 120 4.46 -15.84 -2.01
C GLU A 120 5.68 -15.11 -1.42
N ALA A 121 5.73 -13.78 -1.55
CA ALA A 121 6.80 -12.97 -0.97
C ALA A 121 6.84 -13.10 0.57
N MET A 122 5.68 -13.07 1.23
CA MET A 122 5.61 -13.24 2.69
C MET A 122 6.08 -14.64 3.14
N GLU A 123 5.87 -15.67 2.32
CA GLU A 123 6.25 -17.05 2.63
C GLU A 123 7.74 -17.36 2.35
N THR A 124 8.47 -16.48 1.65
CA THR A 124 9.91 -16.69 1.39
C THR A 124 10.78 -16.52 2.64
N ASP A 125 10.35 -15.72 3.59
CA ASP A 125 11.07 -15.47 4.85
C ASP A 125 10.06 -15.05 5.93
N ASP A 126 10.03 -15.75 7.05
CA ASP A 126 9.13 -15.50 8.17
C ASP A 126 9.37 -14.13 8.85
N ARG A 127 10.53 -13.52 8.61
CA ARG A 127 10.87 -12.17 9.06
C ARG A 127 10.35 -11.07 8.14
N ILE A 128 9.74 -11.40 7.00
CA ILE A 128 9.05 -10.38 6.20
C ILE A 128 7.74 -10.03 6.92
N GLY A 129 7.70 -8.84 7.49
CA GLY A 129 6.56 -8.34 8.25
C GLY A 129 5.60 -7.51 7.40
N LEU A 130 6.14 -6.85 6.34
CA LEU A 130 5.35 -6.01 5.44
C LEU A 130 5.87 -6.11 4.00
N VAL A 131 4.97 -6.29 3.05
CA VAL A 131 5.28 -6.24 1.63
C VAL A 131 4.25 -5.38 0.88
N SER A 132 4.74 -4.41 0.11
CA SER A 132 3.91 -3.51 -0.70
C SER A 132 3.82 -4.01 -2.14
N ALA A 133 2.66 -3.83 -2.76
CA ALA A 133 2.53 -3.97 -4.21
C ALA A 133 3.33 -2.87 -4.92
N LEU A 134 3.88 -3.20 -6.08
CA LEU A 134 4.67 -2.28 -6.89
C LEU A 134 3.73 -1.31 -7.62
N GLU A 135 3.81 -0.05 -7.28
CA GLU A 135 2.99 1.01 -7.86
C GLU A 135 3.73 1.81 -8.94
N ASN A 136 2.96 2.48 -9.80
CA ASN A 136 3.48 3.32 -10.89
C ASN A 136 4.39 4.47 -10.45
N GLY A 137 4.32 4.91 -9.20
CA GLY A 137 5.15 5.98 -8.61
C GLY A 137 6.35 5.50 -7.82
N SER A 138 6.53 4.18 -7.68
CA SER A 138 7.65 3.63 -6.91
C SER A 138 8.99 3.84 -7.63
N PRO A 139 10.08 4.05 -6.88
CA PRO A 139 11.43 4.15 -7.45
C PRO A 139 11.79 2.92 -8.31
N VAL A 140 11.46 1.72 -7.84
CA VAL A 140 11.71 0.47 -8.56
C VAL A 140 11.01 0.44 -9.93
N MET A 141 9.74 0.89 -9.98
CA MET A 141 9.02 0.99 -11.25
C MET A 141 9.66 2.03 -12.17
N GLN A 142 10.10 3.16 -11.62
CA GLN A 142 10.75 4.20 -12.39
C GLN A 142 12.07 3.72 -12.99
N GLU A 143 12.90 3.03 -12.21
CA GLU A 143 14.16 2.44 -12.68
C GLU A 143 13.92 1.41 -13.79
N LEU A 144 12.93 0.53 -13.64
CA LEU A 144 12.54 -0.43 -14.67
C LEU A 144 12.13 0.28 -15.97
N LEU A 145 11.32 1.33 -15.88
CA LEU A 145 10.86 2.09 -17.04
C LEU A 145 11.99 2.86 -17.70
N ASP A 146 12.90 3.43 -16.93
CA ASP A 146 14.07 4.16 -17.44
C ASP A 146 15.04 3.20 -18.14
N ALA A 147 15.24 1.98 -17.64
CA ALA A 147 16.06 0.97 -18.28
C ALA A 147 15.51 0.52 -19.66
N HIS A 148 14.18 0.50 -19.83
CA HIS A 148 13.52 0.13 -21.09
C HIS A 148 13.26 1.31 -22.01
N SER A 149 13.55 2.53 -21.60
CA SER A 149 13.33 3.73 -22.37
C SER A 149 14.67 4.37 -22.74
N ARG A 150 15.07 4.27 -24.03
CA ARG A 150 16.21 5.06 -24.56
C ARG A 150 15.97 6.57 -24.51
N THR A 151 14.81 7.02 -24.06
CA THR A 151 14.45 8.42 -23.91
C THR A 151 13.85 8.65 -22.52
N LYS A 152 14.46 9.52 -21.71
CA LYS A 152 14.05 9.91 -20.34
C LYS A 152 12.63 10.49 -20.21
N LYS A 153 11.70 10.17 -21.11
CA LYS A 153 10.38 10.82 -21.24
C LYS A 153 9.21 10.10 -20.59
N TYR A 154 9.42 9.01 -19.84
CA TYR A 154 8.32 8.21 -19.33
C TYR A 154 8.07 8.34 -17.83
N ARG A 155 8.13 9.56 -17.31
CA ARG A 155 7.46 9.82 -16.01
C ARG A 155 5.96 9.68 -16.25
N VAL A 156 5.36 8.63 -15.73
CA VAL A 156 3.91 8.57 -15.53
C VAL A 156 3.58 9.65 -14.50
N SER A 157 3.46 10.90 -14.96
CA SER A 157 3.11 12.02 -14.10
C SER A 157 1.60 12.00 -13.86
N PRO A 158 1.16 11.69 -12.65
CA PRO A 158 -0.27 11.55 -12.34
C PRO A 158 -1.06 12.85 -12.46
N LYS A 159 -0.38 13.99 -12.31
CA LYS A 159 -1.04 15.29 -12.04
C LYS A 159 -1.82 15.92 -13.20
N LYS A 160 -1.74 15.41 -14.43
CA LYS A 160 -2.32 16.10 -15.60
C LYS A 160 -3.50 15.40 -16.28
N HIS A 161 -3.85 14.17 -15.88
CA HIS A 161 -4.75 13.36 -16.71
C HIS A 161 -5.97 12.79 -16.01
N TYR A 162 -6.11 12.98 -14.69
CA TYR A 162 -7.27 12.45 -13.96
C TYR A 162 -8.36 13.49 -13.81
N THR A 163 -9.53 13.21 -14.39
CA THR A 163 -10.78 13.83 -13.98
C THR A 163 -11.59 12.75 -13.27
N SER A 164 -12.33 13.13 -12.23
CA SER A 164 -13.27 12.22 -11.54
C SER A 164 -14.30 11.60 -12.49
N GLU A 165 -14.55 12.23 -13.62
CA GLU A 165 -15.54 11.83 -14.62
C GLU A 165 -15.03 10.74 -15.61
N ASN A 166 -13.72 10.58 -15.77
CA ASN A 166 -13.14 9.62 -16.73
C ASN A 166 -11.85 8.96 -16.27
N ILE A 167 -11.88 8.29 -15.14
CA ILE A 167 -10.73 7.60 -14.54
C ILE A 167 -10.16 6.56 -15.49
N MET A 168 -11.00 5.68 -16.03
CA MET A 168 -10.56 4.61 -16.92
C MET A 168 -10.03 5.12 -18.27
N GLY A 169 -10.58 6.23 -18.78
CA GLY A 169 -10.06 6.89 -19.97
C GLY A 169 -8.65 7.43 -19.75
N SER A 170 -8.42 8.04 -18.60
CA SER A 170 -7.10 8.54 -18.20
C SER A 170 -6.08 7.41 -18.06
N VAL A 171 -6.44 6.32 -17.40
CA VAL A 171 -5.60 5.12 -17.28
C VAL A 171 -5.30 4.51 -18.65
N LYS A 172 -6.29 4.43 -19.55
CA LYS A 172 -6.08 3.99 -20.94
C LYS A 172 -5.03 4.84 -21.67
N MET A 173 -5.08 6.16 -21.52
CA MET A 173 -4.10 7.07 -22.16
C MET A 173 -2.70 6.86 -21.60
N ILE A 174 -2.55 6.71 -20.29
CA ILE A 174 -1.26 6.48 -19.63
C ILE A 174 -0.60 5.22 -20.16
N TYR A 175 -1.35 4.14 -20.28
CA TYR A 175 -0.82 2.83 -20.69
C TYR A 175 -1.02 2.49 -22.17
N LYS A 176 -1.41 3.47 -23.02
CA LYS A 176 -1.71 3.27 -24.45
C LYS A 176 -0.61 2.53 -25.20
N LYS A 177 0.65 2.89 -24.96
CA LYS A 177 1.79 2.29 -25.67
C LYS A 177 2.03 0.81 -25.33
N TRP A 178 1.51 0.33 -24.20
CA TRP A 178 1.59 -1.09 -23.80
C TRP A 178 0.32 -1.87 -24.14
N GLY A 179 -0.69 -1.22 -24.75
CA GLY A 179 -1.98 -1.85 -25.02
C GLY A 179 -2.93 -1.86 -23.81
N GLY A 180 -2.69 -1.01 -22.81
CA GLY A 180 -3.50 -0.85 -21.60
C GLY A 180 -2.82 -1.31 -20.32
N HIS A 181 -3.48 -1.08 -19.17
CA HIS A 181 -2.94 -1.36 -17.84
C HIS A 181 -2.60 -2.84 -17.63
N GLU A 182 -3.47 -3.76 -18.01
CA GLU A 182 -3.22 -5.20 -17.83
C GLU A 182 -2.01 -5.68 -18.65
N SER A 183 -1.86 -5.18 -19.87
CA SER A 183 -0.70 -5.49 -20.72
C SER A 183 0.58 -4.90 -20.15
N PHE A 184 0.52 -3.70 -19.56
CA PHE A 184 1.61 -3.12 -18.81
C PHE A 184 1.99 -3.98 -17.61
N CYS A 185 1.02 -4.45 -16.82
CA CYS A 185 1.29 -5.35 -15.70
C CYS A 185 1.99 -6.64 -16.17
N ARG A 186 1.55 -7.24 -17.30
CA ARG A 186 2.23 -8.40 -17.88
C ARG A 186 3.66 -8.08 -18.31
N PHE A 187 3.88 -6.92 -18.92
CA PHE A 187 5.23 -6.46 -19.28
C PHE A 187 6.12 -6.36 -18.03
N VAL A 188 5.66 -5.71 -16.96
CA VAL A 188 6.44 -5.60 -15.70
C VAL A 188 6.72 -6.97 -15.10
N LYS A 189 5.73 -7.85 -15.03
CA LYS A 189 5.90 -9.22 -14.50
C LYS A 189 6.88 -10.06 -15.32
N GLY A 190 6.97 -9.82 -16.63
CA GLY A 190 7.91 -10.47 -17.54
C GLY A 190 9.37 -10.06 -17.33
N ASN A 191 9.61 -8.96 -16.62
CA ASN A 191 10.96 -8.56 -16.23
C ASN A 191 11.41 -9.32 -15.00
N ASN A 192 12.71 -9.56 -14.88
CA ASN A 192 13.31 -10.36 -13.79
C ASN A 192 13.39 -9.62 -12.46
N LEU A 193 12.36 -8.84 -12.10
CA LEU A 193 12.31 -8.23 -10.77
C LEU A 193 12.20 -9.33 -9.70
N PRO A 194 12.95 -9.21 -8.59
CA PRO A 194 12.82 -10.13 -7.47
C PRO A 194 11.40 -10.16 -6.91
N LEU A 195 11.01 -11.31 -6.39
CA LEU A 195 9.73 -11.45 -5.70
C LEU A 195 9.65 -10.50 -4.50
N PHE A 196 10.72 -10.39 -3.72
CA PHE A 196 10.85 -9.44 -2.61
C PHE A 196 12.06 -8.51 -2.81
N ILE A 197 11.80 -7.20 -2.81
CA ILE A 197 12.79 -6.12 -2.95
C ILE A 197 12.85 -5.36 -1.62
N LYS A 198 13.88 -5.64 -0.82
CA LYS A 198 14.04 -5.10 0.54
C LYS A 198 14.26 -3.59 0.54
N GLY A 199 13.71 -2.92 1.56
CA GLY A 199 14.06 -1.54 1.95
C GLY A 199 13.29 -0.44 1.25
N ASN A 200 12.50 -0.75 0.21
CA ASN A 200 11.57 0.20 -0.39
C ASN A 200 10.20 0.11 0.26
N ARG A 201 9.45 1.20 0.24
CA ARG A 201 8.18 1.29 0.95
C ARG A 201 7.12 2.05 0.17
N SER A 202 5.89 1.61 0.31
CA SER A 202 4.70 2.34 -0.06
C SER A 202 3.56 1.93 0.88
N ALA A 203 2.77 2.88 1.32
CA ALA A 203 1.56 2.64 2.11
C ALA A 203 0.29 2.76 1.25
N VAL A 204 0.39 2.50 -0.04
CA VAL A 204 -0.74 2.57 -0.98
C VAL A 204 -1.52 1.26 -1.02
N CYS A 205 -0.80 0.15 -1.16
CA CYS A 205 -1.34 -1.20 -1.09
C CYS A 205 -0.26 -2.13 -0.54
N PHE A 206 -0.46 -2.65 0.66
CA PHE A 206 0.53 -3.45 1.36
C PHE A 206 -0.10 -4.57 2.18
N MET A 207 0.61 -5.67 2.28
CA MET A 207 0.28 -6.82 3.12
C MET A 207 1.14 -6.82 4.36
N VAL A 208 0.54 -7.09 5.52
CA VAL A 208 1.23 -7.17 6.81
C VAL A 208 0.98 -8.51 7.51
N ARG A 209 2.00 -8.95 8.24
CA ARG A 209 1.96 -10.13 9.09
C ARG A 209 1.51 -9.75 10.51
N PRO A 210 0.53 -10.43 11.11
CA PRO A 210 0.06 -10.15 12.46
C PRO A 210 1.17 -10.14 13.52
N ALA A 211 2.11 -11.07 13.44
CA ALA A 211 3.24 -11.14 14.38
C ALA A 211 4.06 -9.84 14.41
N MET A 212 4.22 -9.17 13.26
CA MET A 212 4.86 -7.85 13.23
C MET A 212 4.02 -6.81 13.97
N ILE A 213 2.69 -6.80 13.76
CA ILE A 213 1.81 -5.84 14.42
C ILE A 213 1.84 -6.04 15.95
N GLN A 214 1.91 -7.29 16.42
CA GLN A 214 2.02 -7.59 17.85
C GLN A 214 3.28 -7.01 18.50
N GLN A 215 4.40 -6.97 17.77
CA GLN A 215 5.66 -6.45 18.27
C GLN A 215 5.84 -4.95 18.05
N VAL A 216 5.51 -4.46 16.85
CA VAL A 216 5.72 -3.07 16.44
C VAL A 216 4.56 -2.17 16.87
N GLY A 217 3.37 -2.76 17.07
CA GLY A 217 2.14 -2.04 17.39
C GLY A 217 1.35 -1.62 16.14
N PHE A 218 0.22 -0.97 16.39
CA PHE A 218 -0.65 -0.38 15.37
C PHE A 218 -0.09 0.94 14.84
N PHE A 219 -0.66 1.46 13.75
CA PHE A 219 -0.35 2.80 13.26
C PHE A 219 -0.68 3.86 14.32
N ASP A 220 0.10 4.92 14.36
CA ASP A 220 -0.10 6.01 15.31
C ASP A 220 -1.30 6.88 14.91
N GLU A 221 -2.32 6.89 15.74
CA GLU A 221 -3.59 7.59 15.49
C GLU A 221 -3.51 9.10 15.76
N ASP A 222 -2.44 9.59 16.38
CA ASP A 222 -2.24 11.02 16.66
C ASP A 222 -1.95 11.84 15.40
N TYR A 223 -1.67 11.16 14.26
CA TYR A 223 -1.49 11.82 12.96
C TYR A 223 -2.80 12.09 12.21
N SER A 224 -3.93 11.74 12.79
CA SER A 224 -5.26 12.03 12.24
C SER A 224 -5.59 13.53 12.28
N PRO A 225 -6.51 14.05 11.44
CA PRO A 225 -7.36 13.33 10.49
C PRO A 225 -6.77 13.19 9.08
N ILE A 226 -5.58 13.73 8.80
CA ILE A 226 -5.07 13.85 7.43
C ILE A 226 -3.77 13.06 7.31
N GLY A 227 -3.83 11.92 6.62
CA GLY A 227 -2.72 11.05 6.34
C GLY A 227 -1.52 11.73 5.71
N ILE A 228 -0.52 12.08 6.50
CA ILE A 228 0.79 12.54 6.04
C ILE A 228 1.82 12.19 7.11
N SER A 229 2.41 11.05 7.09
CA SER A 229 3.56 10.61 7.90
C SER A 229 3.29 9.47 8.88
N GLU A 230 2.07 8.99 9.00
CA GLU A 230 1.74 7.77 9.73
C GLU A 230 2.48 6.56 9.17
N ASP A 231 2.64 6.51 7.85
CA ASP A 231 3.44 5.50 7.15
C ASP A 231 4.94 5.64 7.46
N LEU A 232 5.48 6.86 7.37
CA LEU A 232 6.88 7.11 7.68
C LEU A 232 7.20 6.74 9.13
N GLU A 233 6.35 7.13 10.07
CA GLU A 233 6.49 6.80 11.49
C GLU A 233 6.53 5.28 11.68
N TYR A 234 5.63 4.56 11.04
CA TYR A 234 5.54 3.12 11.16
C TYR A 234 6.79 2.41 10.63
N PHE A 235 7.32 2.84 9.48
CA PHE A 235 8.56 2.29 8.93
C PHE A 235 9.78 2.60 9.80
N LEU A 236 9.87 3.80 10.37
CA LEU A 236 10.94 4.14 11.32
C LEU A 236 10.88 3.29 12.58
N ARG A 237 9.68 2.89 13.01
CA ARG A 237 9.46 2.00 14.13
C ARG A 237 9.85 0.55 13.80
N ILE A 238 9.51 0.05 12.62
CA ILE A 238 9.97 -1.25 12.12
C ILE A 238 11.50 -1.31 12.11
N GLU A 239 12.17 -0.24 11.70
CA GLU A 239 13.63 -0.12 11.68
C GLU A 239 14.24 0.19 13.05
N ARG A 240 13.45 0.35 14.10
CA ARG A 240 13.89 0.80 15.43
C ARG A 240 14.69 2.11 15.43
N ILE A 241 14.48 2.95 14.43
CA ILE A 241 15.05 4.31 14.38
C ILE A 241 14.33 5.21 15.38
N ILE A 242 13.05 4.98 15.58
CA ILE A 242 12.26 5.51 16.67
C ILE A 242 11.70 4.36 17.50
N THR A 243 11.77 4.48 18.82
CA THR A 243 11.33 3.45 19.77
C THR A 243 10.32 4.04 20.72
N PRO A 244 9.02 3.91 20.46
CA PRO A 244 7.98 4.27 21.43
C PRO A 244 8.17 3.50 22.74
N PRO A 245 7.63 3.98 23.87
CA PRO A 245 7.85 3.37 25.19
C PRO A 245 7.46 1.89 25.33
N TRP A 246 6.53 1.41 24.48
CA TRP A 246 6.11 0.00 24.48
C TRP A 246 7.04 -0.92 23.68
N ILE A 247 7.96 -0.37 22.88
CA ILE A 247 8.99 -1.13 22.16
C ILE A 247 10.25 -1.12 23.01
N THR A 248 10.56 -2.26 23.59
CA THR A 248 11.77 -2.50 24.38
C THR A 248 12.63 -3.57 23.72
N GLU A 249 13.85 -3.76 24.20
CA GLU A 249 14.73 -4.84 23.72
C GLU A 249 14.11 -6.22 23.92
N ASN A 250 13.32 -6.40 24.98
CA ASN A 250 12.63 -7.66 25.26
C ASN A 250 11.43 -7.91 24.34
N THR A 251 10.70 -6.86 23.94
CA THR A 251 9.49 -7.00 23.10
C THR A 251 9.80 -7.00 21.61
N TYR A 252 10.83 -6.27 21.18
CA TYR A 252 11.27 -6.19 19.80
C TYR A 252 12.79 -5.94 19.74
N PRO A 253 13.62 -6.99 19.85
CA PRO A 253 15.08 -6.87 19.88
C PRO A 253 15.65 -6.41 18.53
N GLU A 254 16.77 -5.69 18.59
CA GLU A 254 17.42 -5.11 17.41
C GLU A 254 17.79 -6.15 16.37
N GLU A 255 18.32 -7.29 16.80
CA GLU A 255 18.74 -8.38 15.92
C GLU A 255 17.58 -9.12 15.25
N LYS A 256 16.35 -8.94 15.73
CA LYS A 256 15.12 -9.54 15.18
C LYS A 256 14.25 -8.56 14.41
N LYS A 257 14.83 -7.50 13.86
CA LYS A 257 14.10 -6.55 13.04
C LYS A 257 13.35 -7.21 11.90
N TRP A 258 12.11 -6.80 11.75
CA TRP A 258 11.29 -7.20 10.62
C TRP A 258 11.83 -6.63 9.30
N LYS A 259 11.66 -7.39 8.24
CA LYS A 259 11.92 -6.95 6.87
C LYS A 259 10.66 -6.36 6.28
N TYR A 260 10.83 -5.34 5.45
CA TYR A 260 9.77 -4.79 4.62
C TYR A 260 10.32 -4.43 3.24
N GLY A 261 9.43 -4.34 2.25
CA GLY A 261 9.85 -4.04 0.89
C GLY A 261 8.71 -4.07 -0.12
N PHE A 262 9.06 -4.07 -1.41
CA PHE A 262 8.12 -4.28 -2.50
C PHE A 262 8.10 -5.73 -2.99
N CYS A 263 6.95 -6.14 -3.50
CA CYS A 263 6.83 -7.33 -4.33
C CYS A 263 6.97 -6.95 -5.81
N GLY A 264 8.06 -7.38 -6.46
CA GLY A 264 8.30 -7.05 -7.88
C GLY A 264 7.33 -7.73 -8.86
N LYS A 265 6.48 -8.63 -8.40
CA LYS A 265 5.48 -9.36 -9.20
C LYS A 265 4.03 -8.97 -8.90
N SER A 266 3.77 -8.16 -7.88
CA SER A 266 2.45 -7.60 -7.56
C SER A 266 2.36 -6.17 -8.06
N ILE A 267 1.54 -5.90 -9.08
CA ILE A 267 1.52 -4.62 -9.78
C ILE A 267 0.16 -3.96 -9.59
N ILE A 268 0.19 -2.69 -9.22
CA ILE A 268 -0.99 -1.83 -9.11
C ILE A 268 -0.77 -0.49 -9.81
N HIS A 269 -1.84 0.22 -10.09
CA HIS A 269 -1.79 1.62 -10.47
C HIS A 269 -2.44 2.48 -9.40
N HIS A 270 -1.75 3.50 -8.93
CA HIS A 270 -2.20 4.46 -7.94
C HIS A 270 -2.59 5.77 -8.62
N ASN A 271 -3.82 6.22 -8.44
CA ASN A 271 -4.35 7.45 -9.02
C ASN A 271 -4.05 8.71 -8.18
N TRP A 272 -3.04 8.70 -7.41
CA TRP A 272 -2.42 9.77 -6.59
C TRP A 272 -3.35 10.91 -6.13
N CYS A 273 -3.66 10.91 -4.84
CA CYS A 273 -4.30 12.03 -4.15
C CYS A 273 -5.72 12.41 -4.62
N MET A 274 -6.45 11.51 -5.29
CA MET A 274 -7.82 11.81 -5.71
C MET A 274 -8.73 12.15 -4.52
N THR A 275 -8.60 11.43 -3.42
CA THR A 275 -9.34 11.71 -2.17
C THR A 275 -9.00 13.06 -1.56
N ARG A 276 -7.74 13.53 -1.71
CA ARG A 276 -7.30 14.81 -1.13
C ARG A 276 -7.78 16.04 -1.93
N GLN A 277 -8.08 15.87 -3.21
CA GLN A 277 -8.51 16.99 -4.07
C GLN A 277 -9.86 17.58 -3.65
N GLY A 278 -10.73 16.78 -3.00
CA GLY A 278 -12.00 17.22 -2.44
C GLY A 278 -11.93 17.82 -1.03
N LEU A 279 -10.79 17.71 -0.34
CA LEU A 279 -10.64 18.19 1.02
C LEU A 279 -10.18 19.66 1.03
N HIS A 280 -11.07 20.58 1.39
CA HIS A 280 -10.71 21.97 1.68
C HIS A 280 -10.01 22.08 3.02
N PHE A 281 -8.67 22.06 3.04
CA PHE A 281 -7.90 22.27 4.26
C PHE A 281 -6.64 23.11 4.03
N ASP A 282 -6.24 23.87 5.07
CA ASP A 282 -5.01 24.64 5.03
C ASP A 282 -3.79 23.73 5.23
N GLY A 283 -3.23 23.22 4.12
CA GLY A 283 -2.09 22.30 4.12
C GLY A 283 -0.85 22.87 4.84
N ARG A 284 -0.64 24.19 4.81
CA ARG A 284 0.52 24.83 5.50
C ARG A 284 0.36 24.82 7.02
N LYS A 285 -0.84 25.08 7.51
CA LYS A 285 -1.16 25.03 8.94
C LYS A 285 -0.95 23.59 9.47
N TRP A 286 -1.43 22.60 8.73
CA TRP A 286 -1.28 21.20 9.06
C TRP A 286 0.17 20.71 9.04
N GLU A 287 0.95 21.07 8.03
CA GLU A 287 2.37 20.73 7.97
C GLU A 287 3.14 21.31 9.17
N LYS A 288 2.87 22.56 9.57
CA LYS A 288 3.47 23.17 10.77
C LYS A 288 3.07 22.43 12.05
N GLN A 289 1.79 22.09 12.20
CA GLN A 289 1.31 21.36 13.38
C GLN A 289 1.94 19.97 13.47
N LYS A 290 2.03 19.24 12.36
CA LYS A 290 2.69 17.95 12.30
C LYS A 290 4.16 18.01 12.65
N GLU A 291 4.88 18.96 12.08
CA GLU A 291 6.29 19.14 12.39
C GLU A 291 6.50 19.41 13.89
N LYS A 292 5.62 20.21 14.49
CA LYS A 292 5.60 20.45 15.92
C LYS A 292 5.33 19.19 16.73
N ASN A 293 4.31 18.43 16.38
CA ASN A 293 3.93 17.17 17.04
C ASN A 293 5.06 16.13 16.91
N TRP A 294 5.62 16.01 15.69
CA TRP A 294 6.73 15.12 15.40
C TRP A 294 7.95 15.44 16.28
N LYS A 295 8.35 16.72 16.34
CA LYS A 295 9.45 17.16 17.16
C LYS A 295 9.20 16.94 18.66
N ALA A 296 8.01 17.21 19.14
CA ALA A 296 7.62 16.95 20.52
C ALA A 296 7.69 15.45 20.89
N LYS A 297 7.26 14.58 19.97
CA LYS A 297 7.18 13.13 20.19
C LYS A 297 8.54 12.43 20.03
N PHE A 298 9.37 12.84 19.09
CA PHE A 298 10.60 12.15 18.71
C PHE A 298 11.88 12.97 18.89
N GLY A 299 11.79 14.17 19.47
CA GLY A 299 12.95 15.04 19.76
C GLY A 299 13.59 15.70 18.54
N LYS A 300 13.34 15.22 17.33
CA LYS A 300 13.85 15.77 16.07
C LYS A 300 12.70 16.05 15.11
N SER A 301 12.93 16.93 14.12
CA SER A 301 11.93 17.25 13.11
C SER A 301 11.68 16.07 12.15
N LYS A 302 10.49 15.99 11.55
CA LYS A 302 10.19 15.05 10.47
C LYS A 302 11.22 15.18 9.34
N LYS A 303 11.57 16.42 8.99
CA LYS A 303 12.58 16.72 7.96
C LYS A 303 13.95 16.10 8.29
N TYR A 304 14.33 16.05 9.58
CA TYR A 304 15.54 15.36 10.02
C TYR A 304 15.49 13.89 9.66
N TYR A 305 14.43 13.17 10.05
CA TYR A 305 14.30 11.74 9.76
C TYR A 305 14.22 11.48 8.26
N THR A 306 13.45 12.30 7.52
CA THR A 306 13.34 12.19 6.06
C THR A 306 14.71 12.34 5.39
N LYS A 307 15.52 13.33 5.80
CA LYS A 307 16.84 13.58 5.21
C LYS A 307 17.85 12.48 5.55
N HIS A 308 17.89 12.03 6.80
CA HIS A 308 18.94 11.13 7.28
C HIS A 308 18.62 9.65 7.02
N PHE A 309 17.35 9.26 6.96
CA PHE A 309 16.94 7.88 6.84
C PHE A 309 16.27 7.53 5.49
N LEU A 310 15.60 8.48 4.82
CA LEU A 310 15.15 8.25 3.44
C LEU A 310 16.30 8.26 2.45
N GLY A 311 17.30 9.09 2.64
CA GLY A 311 18.51 9.12 1.78
C GLY A 311 19.31 7.82 1.83
N MET A 312 19.29 7.09 2.95
CA MET A 312 19.95 5.79 3.08
C MET A 312 19.25 4.67 2.29
N PHE A 313 17.95 4.81 2.01
CA PHE A 313 17.17 3.79 1.31
C PHE A 313 17.16 3.93 -0.22
N PHE A 314 17.62 5.08 -0.75
CA PHE A 314 17.67 5.34 -2.19
C PHE A 314 19.02 4.96 -2.84
N MET A 315 20.07 4.70 -2.07
CA MET A 315 21.42 4.47 -2.60
C MET A 315 21.81 3.02 -2.94
N PRO A 316 21.31 1.94 -2.32
CA PRO A 316 21.89 0.60 -2.52
C PRO A 316 21.39 -0.17 -3.76
N ILE A 317 20.33 0.29 -4.44
CA ILE A 317 19.70 -0.52 -5.51
C ILE A 317 20.55 -0.50 -6.79
N LEU A 318 21.26 0.59 -7.05
CA LEU A 318 22.07 0.73 -8.27
C LEU A 318 23.30 -0.19 -8.33
N SER A 319 23.88 -0.59 -7.21
CA SER A 319 25.12 -1.40 -7.23
C SER A 319 24.88 -2.90 -7.36
N SER A 320 23.84 -3.46 -6.75
CA SER A 320 23.58 -4.91 -6.83
C SER A 320 22.85 -5.32 -8.11
N PHE A 321 21.99 -4.45 -8.68
CA PHE A 321 21.28 -4.76 -9.92
C PHE A 321 22.13 -4.61 -11.18
N LEU A 322 23.10 -3.70 -11.18
CA LEU A 322 24.01 -3.52 -12.32
C LEU A 322 24.96 -4.71 -12.48
N GLU A 323 25.41 -5.34 -11.41
CA GLU A 323 26.27 -6.52 -11.49
C GLU A 323 25.53 -7.76 -12.01
N ASP A 324 24.29 -8.01 -11.58
CA ASP A 324 23.49 -9.14 -12.05
C ASP A 324 22.91 -8.90 -13.46
N PHE A 325 22.61 -7.64 -13.83
CA PHE A 325 22.03 -7.30 -15.12
C PHE A 325 23.05 -7.28 -16.28
N LEU A 326 24.30 -6.93 -15.99
CA LEU A 326 25.38 -6.95 -16.97
C LEU A 326 25.84 -8.38 -17.32
N LEU A 327 25.56 -9.37 -16.45
CA LEU A 327 25.86 -10.77 -16.70
C LEU A 327 24.81 -11.51 -17.57
N CYS A 328 23.66 -10.91 -17.80
CA CYS A 328 22.52 -11.50 -18.52
C CYS A 328 22.25 -10.92 -19.91
N LEU A 329 23.08 -10.00 -20.40
CA LEU A 329 22.96 -9.52 -21.79
C LEU A 329 23.73 -10.43 -22.73
N PRO A 330 23.09 -11.10 -23.70
CA PRO A 330 23.85 -11.78 -24.76
C PRO A 330 24.57 -10.71 -25.58
N PHE A 331 25.86 -10.84 -25.67
CA PHE A 331 26.66 -10.10 -26.62
C PHE A 331 26.21 -10.49 -28.04
N HIS A 332 25.57 -9.57 -28.73
CA HIS A 332 25.48 -9.49 -30.17
C HIS A 332 25.57 -8.03 -30.62
#